data_c897587f427392e9309da53048753392
#
_entry.id   c897587f427392e9309da53048753392
#
_cell.length_a   1.000
_cell.length_b   1.000
_cell.length_c   1.000
_cell.angle_alpha   90.00
_cell.angle_beta   90.00
_cell.angle_gamma   90.00
#
_symmetry.space_group_name_H-M   'P 1'
#
loop_
_entity.id
_entity.type
_entity.pdbx_description
1 polymer ?
#
loop_
_entity_poly.entity_id
_entity_poly.type
_entity_poly.pdbx_seq_one_letter_code
_entity_poly.pdbx_strand_id
1 'polypeptide(L)'
;RLILRGGDLDKSMSSYLANRVRRHPRIEVLFHTEVDALTGDSHLQCVTLRDNRTGSCRTADCSALFLFVGARPATAWLPATVARDAKGFLLTGSAAESSGLWQGEGSPCELETSVPGVFACGDVRSGTTKRCAFAVGDGALAVTCVHQFLARESVDA
;
A
#
# COMPACT_ATOMS: atom_id res chain seq x y z
N ARG A 1 19.09 -8.61 11.21
CA ARG A 1 18.48 -7.51 11.98
C ARG A 1 17.11 -7.20 11.43
N LEU A 2 16.15 -6.89 12.30
CA LEU A 2 14.83 -6.37 11.95
C LEU A 2 14.75 -4.92 12.45
N ILE A 3 14.63 -3.99 11.52
CA ILE A 3 14.66 -2.55 11.81
C ILE A 3 13.23 -2.02 11.83
N LEU A 4 12.85 -1.33 12.90
CA LEU A 4 11.51 -0.78 13.13
C LEU A 4 11.58 0.68 13.55
N ARG A 5 10.83 1.54 12.86
CA ARG A 5 10.68 2.96 13.21
C ARG A 5 9.95 3.16 14.55
N GLY A 6 9.05 2.25 14.90
CA GLY A 6 8.30 2.26 16.16
C GLY A 6 8.99 1.49 17.27
N GLY A 7 8.39 1.55 18.47
CA GLY A 7 8.86 0.86 19.67
C GLY A 7 8.16 -0.46 19.96
N ASP A 8 7.30 -0.95 19.07
CA ASP A 8 6.47 -2.11 19.34
C ASP A 8 6.25 -2.96 18.09
N LEU A 9 6.46 -4.28 18.22
CA LEU A 9 6.18 -5.27 17.19
C LEU A 9 4.69 -5.59 17.08
N ASP A 10 3.96 -5.56 18.18
CA ASP A 10 2.56 -6.01 18.22
C ASP A 10 1.60 -5.02 17.56
N LYS A 11 2.04 -3.77 17.33
CA LYS A 11 1.22 -2.74 16.70
C LYS A 11 0.82 -3.07 15.25
N SER A 12 1.64 -3.81 14.53
CA SER A 12 1.45 -4.10 13.09
C SER A 12 1.67 -5.56 12.70
N MET A 13 2.05 -6.40 13.65
CA MET A 13 2.36 -7.81 13.45
C MET A 13 1.45 -8.67 14.35
N SER A 14 1.02 -9.84 13.86
CA SER A 14 0.28 -10.77 14.71
C SER A 14 1.15 -11.19 15.90
N SER A 15 0.53 -11.37 17.07
CA SER A 15 1.21 -11.77 18.31
C SER A 15 2.01 -13.08 18.16
N TYR A 16 1.53 -14.01 17.34
CA TYR A 16 2.25 -15.23 17.00
C TYR A 16 3.60 -14.93 16.33
N LEU A 17 3.62 -14.08 15.31
CA LEU A 17 4.86 -13.71 14.60
C LEU A 17 5.77 -12.86 15.48
N ALA A 18 5.23 -11.90 16.22
CA ALA A 18 6.00 -11.07 17.14
C ALA A 18 6.72 -11.93 18.20
N ASN A 19 6.04 -12.93 18.77
CA ASN A 19 6.63 -13.86 19.71
C ASN A 19 7.71 -14.74 19.08
N ARG A 20 7.52 -15.19 17.84
CA ARG A 20 8.56 -15.94 17.12
C ARG A 20 9.81 -15.10 16.87
N VAL A 21 9.63 -13.86 16.45
CA VAL A 21 10.75 -12.91 16.23
C VAL A 21 11.52 -12.68 17.54
N ARG A 22 10.82 -12.37 18.64
CA ARG A 22 11.45 -12.12 19.96
C ARG A 22 12.24 -13.31 20.48
N ARG A 23 11.76 -14.53 20.23
CA ARG A 23 12.41 -15.78 20.71
C ARG A 23 13.51 -16.31 19.79
N HIS A 24 13.63 -15.75 18.57
CA HIS A 24 14.56 -16.29 17.60
C HIS A 24 16.00 -15.83 17.88
N PRO A 25 16.96 -16.75 18.17
CA PRO A 25 18.30 -16.38 18.67
C PRO A 25 19.15 -15.59 17.66
N ARG A 26 18.82 -15.65 16.37
CA ARG A 26 19.56 -14.95 15.31
C ARG A 26 18.88 -13.70 14.79
N ILE A 27 17.78 -13.27 15.41
CA ILE A 27 17.09 -12.04 15.02
C ILE A 27 17.32 -10.98 16.10
N GLU A 28 18.04 -9.93 15.74
CA GLU A 28 18.17 -8.73 16.54
C GLU A 28 17.09 -7.73 16.08
N VAL A 29 16.25 -7.25 17.01
CA VAL A 29 15.23 -6.25 16.72
C VAL A 29 15.73 -4.87 17.17
N LEU A 30 15.78 -3.94 16.24
CA LEU A 30 16.22 -2.55 16.45
C LEU A 30 14.97 -1.66 16.39
N PHE A 31 14.49 -1.25 17.56
CA PHE A 31 13.38 -0.32 17.69
C PHE A 31 13.84 1.12 17.50
N HIS A 32 12.90 2.00 17.16
CA HIS A 32 13.14 3.43 16.95
C HIS A 32 14.30 3.72 15.99
N THR A 33 14.53 2.82 15.04
CA THR A 33 15.68 2.84 14.16
C THR A 33 15.22 2.95 12.71
N GLU A 34 15.93 3.75 11.93
CA GLU A 34 15.73 3.92 10.49
C GLU A 34 17.05 3.68 9.75
N VAL A 35 16.98 3.27 8.50
CA VAL A 35 18.13 3.24 7.59
C VAL A 35 18.32 4.66 7.05
N ASP A 36 19.46 5.25 7.29
CA ASP A 36 19.80 6.61 6.89
C ASP A 36 20.62 6.65 5.60
N ALA A 37 21.62 5.77 5.49
CA ALA A 37 22.46 5.67 4.30
C ALA A 37 22.90 4.24 4.01
N LEU A 38 23.29 4.00 2.77
CA LEU A 38 23.82 2.74 2.27
C LEU A 38 25.25 3.01 1.75
N THR A 39 26.17 2.10 2.03
CA THR A 39 27.55 2.20 1.56
C THR A 39 28.01 0.88 0.97
N GLY A 40 28.72 0.97 -0.13
CA GLY A 40 29.29 -0.14 -0.88
C GLY A 40 29.71 0.34 -2.27
N ASP A 41 30.46 -0.45 -2.97
CA ASP A 41 30.90 -0.18 -4.35
C ASP A 41 30.15 -1.09 -5.34
N SER A 42 30.59 -2.32 -5.58
CA SER A 42 29.93 -3.28 -6.45
C SER A 42 28.75 -4.00 -5.78
N HIS A 43 28.71 -4.00 -4.45
CA HIS A 43 27.64 -4.61 -3.63
C HIS A 43 27.50 -3.84 -2.31
N LEU A 44 26.39 -4.07 -1.62
CA LEU A 44 26.12 -3.46 -0.32
C LEU A 44 27.11 -4.03 0.72
N GLN A 45 27.83 -3.16 1.42
CA GLN A 45 28.82 -3.51 2.44
C GLN A 45 28.35 -3.13 3.83
N CYS A 46 27.76 -1.94 3.99
CA CYS A 46 27.24 -1.52 5.28
C CYS A 46 26.05 -0.56 5.14
N VAL A 47 25.35 -0.38 6.24
CA VAL A 47 24.24 0.55 6.39
C VAL A 47 24.50 1.50 7.55
N THR A 48 24.13 2.77 7.38
CA THR A 48 24.04 3.71 8.49
C THR A 48 22.64 3.64 9.07
N LEU A 49 22.56 3.35 10.37
CA LEU A 49 21.33 3.26 11.14
C LEU A 49 21.23 4.48 12.04
N ARG A 50 20.09 5.15 12.03
CA ARG A 50 19.80 6.32 12.85
C ARG A 50 18.71 6.00 13.88
N ASP A 51 18.97 6.28 15.15
CA ASP A 51 17.92 6.31 16.18
C ASP A 51 17.06 7.56 15.96
N ASN A 52 15.77 7.38 15.73
CA ASN A 52 14.85 8.47 15.38
C ASN A 52 14.39 9.30 16.60
N ARG A 53 14.77 8.94 17.84
CA ARG A 53 14.49 9.70 19.06
C ARG A 53 15.67 10.60 19.43
N THR A 54 16.90 10.10 19.26
CA THR A 54 18.12 10.79 19.68
C THR A 54 18.86 11.45 18.51
N GLY A 55 18.56 11.00 17.27
CA GLY A 55 19.30 11.41 16.07
C GLY A 55 20.68 10.74 15.96
N SER A 56 21.10 9.91 16.91
CA SER A 56 22.42 9.26 16.87
C SER A 56 22.50 8.26 15.72
N CYS A 57 23.65 8.25 15.03
CA CYS A 57 23.92 7.36 13.91
C CYS A 57 24.98 6.33 14.28
N ARG A 58 24.83 5.11 13.74
CA ARG A 58 25.85 4.06 13.81
C ARG A 58 25.92 3.29 12.49
N THR A 59 27.09 2.83 12.11
CA THR A 59 27.28 1.96 10.94
C THR A 59 27.19 0.49 11.35
N ALA A 60 26.65 -0.33 10.48
CA ALA A 60 26.55 -1.77 10.68
C ALA A 60 26.82 -2.51 9.36
N ASP A 61 27.63 -3.56 9.41
CA ASP A 61 27.89 -4.42 8.24
C ASP A 61 26.61 -5.06 7.75
N CYS A 62 26.40 -5.01 6.43
CA CYS A 62 25.19 -5.48 5.78
C CYS A 62 25.48 -5.86 4.33
N SER A 63 25.21 -7.11 3.96
CA SER A 63 25.36 -7.60 2.58
C SER A 63 24.06 -7.58 1.78
N ALA A 64 22.90 -7.43 2.44
CA ALA A 64 21.59 -7.34 1.80
C ALA A 64 20.61 -6.54 2.67
N LEU A 65 19.75 -5.74 2.02
CA LEU A 65 18.68 -4.99 2.66
C LEU A 65 17.34 -5.34 1.98
N PHE A 66 16.37 -5.77 2.78
CA PHE A 66 15.00 -6.04 2.35
C PHE A 66 14.07 -4.96 2.89
N LEU A 67 13.34 -4.26 2.01
CA LEU A 67 12.46 -3.16 2.36
C LEU A 67 11.01 -3.63 2.42
N PHE A 68 10.41 -3.55 3.61
CA PHE A 68 9.00 -3.87 3.87
C PHE A 68 8.26 -2.66 4.46
N VAL A 69 8.50 -1.48 3.89
CA VAL A 69 7.98 -0.19 4.40
C VAL A 69 6.57 0.13 3.93
N GLY A 70 5.92 -0.78 3.23
CA GLY A 70 4.62 -0.58 2.58
C GLY A 70 4.74 0.09 1.22
N ALA A 71 3.59 0.45 0.65
CA ALA A 71 3.51 1.07 -0.66
C ALA A 71 2.77 2.41 -0.58
N ARG A 72 3.13 3.33 -1.47
CA ARG A 72 2.38 4.54 -1.75
C ARG A 72 1.80 4.43 -3.15
N PRO A 73 0.53 4.79 -3.37
CA PRO A 73 -0.06 4.74 -4.70
C PRO A 73 0.53 5.84 -5.60
N ALA A 74 0.88 5.49 -6.84
CA ALA A 74 1.37 6.45 -7.83
C ALA A 74 0.17 7.07 -8.58
N THR A 75 -0.69 7.81 -7.90
CA THR A 75 -1.95 8.36 -8.41
C THR A 75 -1.94 9.88 -8.61
N ALA A 76 -0.81 10.56 -8.37
CA ALA A 76 -0.70 12.01 -8.43
C ALA A 76 -0.95 12.59 -9.85
N TRP A 77 -0.79 11.76 -10.90
CA TRP A 77 -1.03 12.15 -12.29
C TRP A 77 -2.52 12.15 -12.68
N LEU A 78 -3.38 11.51 -11.89
CA LEU A 78 -4.82 11.49 -12.15
C LEU A 78 -5.47 12.85 -11.81
N PRO A 79 -6.53 13.27 -12.52
CA PRO A 79 -7.24 14.50 -12.20
C PRO A 79 -7.90 14.45 -10.81
N ALA A 80 -8.23 15.62 -10.27
CA ALA A 80 -8.86 15.77 -8.95
C ALA A 80 -10.28 15.18 -8.89
N THR A 81 -10.92 15.00 -10.04
CA THR A 81 -12.25 14.35 -10.17
C THR A 81 -12.23 12.87 -9.77
N VAL A 82 -11.06 12.21 -9.86
CA VAL A 82 -10.91 10.84 -9.38
C VAL A 82 -10.67 10.86 -7.87
N ALA A 83 -11.67 10.45 -7.10
CA ALA A 83 -11.68 10.48 -5.63
C ALA A 83 -10.57 9.60 -5.02
N ARG A 84 -9.91 10.12 -3.97
CA ARG A 84 -8.82 9.46 -3.26
C ARG A 84 -9.02 9.55 -1.75
N ASP A 85 -8.47 8.59 -1.04
CA ASP A 85 -8.35 8.71 0.41
C ASP A 85 -7.17 9.65 0.81
N ALA A 86 -7.02 9.90 2.10
CA ALA A 86 -5.96 10.77 2.66
C ALA A 86 -4.53 10.26 2.36
N LYS A 87 -4.37 9.01 1.93
CA LYS A 87 -3.08 8.41 1.55
C LYS A 87 -2.85 8.39 0.04
N GLY A 88 -3.83 8.82 -0.74
CA GLY A 88 -3.79 8.85 -2.19
C GLY A 88 -4.31 7.59 -2.89
N PHE A 89 -4.84 6.59 -2.17
CA PHE A 89 -5.47 5.41 -2.79
C PHE A 89 -6.83 5.78 -3.38
N LEU A 90 -7.19 5.14 -4.50
CA LEU A 90 -8.43 5.43 -5.22
C LEU A 90 -9.64 4.88 -4.48
N LEU A 91 -10.66 5.71 -4.34
CA LEU A 91 -11.97 5.29 -3.86
C LEU A 91 -12.75 4.65 -5.02
N THR A 92 -13.46 3.54 -4.74
CA THR A 92 -14.27 2.81 -5.72
C THR A 92 -15.59 2.39 -5.12
N GLY A 93 -16.58 2.10 -5.95
CA GLY A 93 -17.89 1.63 -5.51
C GLY A 93 -18.56 2.62 -4.55
N SER A 94 -19.14 2.12 -3.48
CA SER A 94 -19.83 2.92 -2.46
C SER A 94 -18.94 3.98 -1.81
N ALA A 95 -17.63 3.76 -1.71
CA ALA A 95 -16.72 4.77 -1.19
C ALA A 95 -16.51 5.94 -2.18
N ALA A 96 -16.50 5.65 -3.48
CA ALA A 96 -16.45 6.70 -4.50
C ALA A 96 -17.76 7.51 -4.53
N GLU A 97 -18.90 6.85 -4.42
CA GLU A 97 -20.23 7.49 -4.31
C GLU A 97 -20.30 8.40 -3.08
N SER A 98 -19.90 7.91 -1.91
CA SER A 98 -19.91 8.65 -0.64
C SER A 98 -18.92 9.81 -0.60
N SER A 99 -17.96 9.88 -1.52
CA SER A 99 -16.99 10.98 -1.60
C SER A 99 -17.61 12.32 -2.03
N GLY A 100 -18.81 12.30 -2.62
CA GLY A 100 -19.47 13.46 -3.22
C GLY A 100 -18.89 13.87 -4.59
N LEU A 101 -17.96 13.08 -5.14
CA LEU A 101 -17.33 13.31 -6.46
C LEU A 101 -17.88 12.36 -7.55
N TRP A 102 -18.80 11.46 -7.22
CA TRP A 102 -19.43 10.59 -8.19
C TRP A 102 -20.18 11.40 -9.26
N GLN A 103 -19.93 11.12 -10.53
CA GLN A 103 -20.43 11.89 -11.68
C GLN A 103 -21.47 11.10 -12.52
N GLY A 104 -21.75 9.87 -12.17
CA GLY A 104 -22.69 9.01 -12.89
C GLY A 104 -24.10 9.00 -12.31
N GLU A 105 -25.02 8.40 -13.04
CA GLU A 105 -26.36 8.08 -12.57
C GLU A 105 -26.37 6.79 -11.78
N GLY A 106 -27.24 6.69 -10.77
CA GLY A 106 -27.31 5.51 -9.89
C GLY A 106 -26.02 5.26 -9.12
N SER A 107 -25.83 4.04 -8.64
CA SER A 107 -24.64 3.66 -7.87
C SER A 107 -23.54 3.10 -8.78
N PRO A 108 -22.27 3.44 -8.51
CA PRO A 108 -21.14 2.90 -9.25
C PRO A 108 -20.99 1.39 -9.01
N CYS A 109 -20.41 0.68 -9.98
CA CYS A 109 -19.97 -0.70 -9.78
C CYS A 109 -18.88 -0.76 -8.71
N GLU A 110 -18.69 -1.93 -8.09
CA GLU A 110 -17.74 -2.14 -6.97
C GLU A 110 -16.32 -1.60 -7.24
N LEU A 111 -15.85 -1.70 -8.48
CA LEU A 111 -14.51 -1.24 -8.87
C LEU A 111 -14.52 0.07 -9.65
N GLU A 112 -15.66 0.67 -9.86
CA GLU A 112 -15.80 1.95 -10.57
C GLU A 112 -15.36 3.10 -9.66
N THR A 113 -14.56 4.01 -10.21
CA THR A 113 -14.11 5.21 -9.49
C THR A 113 -15.22 6.26 -9.43
N SER A 114 -14.92 7.46 -8.93
CA SER A 114 -15.85 8.60 -8.98
C SER A 114 -16.11 9.14 -10.39
N VAL A 115 -15.42 8.64 -11.40
CA VAL A 115 -15.62 8.98 -12.80
C VAL A 115 -16.20 7.76 -13.52
N PRO A 116 -17.42 7.87 -14.11
CA PRO A 116 -18.06 6.77 -14.82
C PRO A 116 -17.17 6.16 -15.90
N GLY A 117 -17.16 4.84 -16.01
CA GLY A 117 -16.36 4.10 -16.98
C GLY A 117 -14.86 4.03 -16.64
N VAL A 118 -14.43 4.60 -15.53
CA VAL A 118 -13.05 4.49 -15.05
C VAL A 118 -13.00 3.54 -13.85
N PHE A 119 -12.29 2.45 -14.00
CA PHE A 119 -12.20 1.39 -13.00
C PHE A 119 -10.80 1.33 -12.37
N ALA A 120 -10.75 0.96 -11.10
CA ALA A 120 -9.49 0.70 -10.40
C ALA A 120 -9.53 -0.68 -9.75
N CYS A 121 -8.42 -1.42 -9.83
CA CYS A 121 -8.29 -2.75 -9.23
C CYS A 121 -6.93 -2.96 -8.58
N GLY A 122 -6.86 -3.88 -7.63
CA GLY A 122 -5.65 -4.24 -6.93
C GLY A 122 -5.17 -3.21 -5.90
N ASP A 123 -3.87 -3.13 -5.73
CA ASP A 123 -3.22 -2.40 -4.64
C ASP A 123 -3.42 -0.88 -4.67
N VAL A 124 -3.85 -0.32 -5.79
CA VAL A 124 -4.14 1.10 -5.95
C VAL A 124 -5.44 1.53 -5.26
N ARG A 125 -6.34 0.58 -4.97
CA ARG A 125 -7.63 0.84 -4.31
C ARG A 125 -7.46 1.10 -2.82
N SER A 126 -8.25 2.02 -2.31
CA SER A 126 -8.44 2.23 -0.88
C SER A 126 -9.17 1.05 -0.23
N GLY A 127 -8.81 0.73 1.02
CA GLY A 127 -9.48 -0.30 1.81
C GLY A 127 -9.21 -1.76 1.41
N THR A 128 -8.50 -2.01 0.31
CA THR A 128 -8.20 -3.38 -0.12
C THR A 128 -7.04 -4.02 0.67
N THR A 129 -7.09 -5.34 0.80
CA THR A 129 -5.94 -6.12 1.30
C THR A 129 -4.91 -6.27 0.21
N LYS A 130 -3.73 -5.68 0.41
CA LYS A 130 -2.64 -5.68 -0.59
C LYS A 130 -1.96 -7.04 -0.65
N ARG A 131 -2.51 -7.92 -1.50
CA ARG A 131 -2.04 -9.29 -1.77
C ARG A 131 -2.31 -9.64 -3.24
N CYS A 132 -1.42 -10.39 -3.87
CA CYS A 132 -1.56 -10.82 -5.26
C CYS A 132 -2.90 -11.48 -5.55
N ALA A 133 -3.38 -12.36 -4.68
CA ALA A 133 -4.67 -13.04 -4.87
C ALA A 133 -5.86 -12.06 -4.90
N PHE A 134 -5.85 -11.02 -4.06
CA PHE A 134 -6.89 -9.98 -4.09
C PHE A 134 -6.81 -9.15 -5.37
N ALA A 135 -5.60 -8.77 -5.81
CA ALA A 135 -5.42 -8.03 -7.05
C ALA A 135 -5.89 -8.82 -8.28
N VAL A 136 -5.67 -10.15 -8.31
CA VAL A 136 -6.18 -11.03 -9.36
C VAL A 136 -7.71 -11.12 -9.31
N GLY A 137 -8.29 -11.24 -8.12
CA GLY A 137 -9.74 -11.23 -7.92
C GLY A 137 -10.39 -9.92 -8.38
N ASP A 138 -9.80 -8.78 -8.00
CA ASP A 138 -10.22 -7.47 -8.49
C ASP A 138 -10.17 -7.40 -10.02
N GLY A 139 -9.09 -7.91 -10.65
CA GLY A 139 -8.98 -7.96 -12.11
C GLY A 139 -10.09 -8.74 -12.78
N ALA A 140 -10.49 -9.89 -12.21
CA ALA A 140 -11.62 -10.66 -12.71
C ALA A 140 -12.94 -9.92 -12.53
N LEU A 141 -13.16 -9.27 -11.37
CA LEU A 141 -14.36 -8.48 -11.11
C LEU A 141 -14.43 -7.23 -12.01
N ALA A 142 -13.29 -6.63 -12.36
CA ALA A 142 -13.23 -5.47 -13.25
C ALA A 142 -13.85 -5.78 -14.62
N VAL A 143 -13.65 -6.98 -15.16
CA VAL A 143 -14.27 -7.41 -16.42
C VAL A 143 -15.81 -7.37 -16.30
N THR A 144 -16.37 -7.86 -15.19
CA THR A 144 -17.81 -7.81 -14.93
C THR A 144 -18.31 -6.36 -14.84
N CYS A 145 -17.57 -5.49 -14.12
CA CYS A 145 -17.93 -4.08 -14.02
C CYS A 145 -17.90 -3.36 -15.37
N VAL A 146 -16.92 -3.65 -16.22
CA VAL A 146 -16.83 -3.09 -17.58
C VAL A 146 -18.02 -3.53 -18.43
N HIS A 147 -18.40 -4.81 -18.39
CA HIS A 147 -19.58 -5.29 -19.12
C HIS A 147 -20.87 -4.64 -18.64
N GLN A 148 -21.04 -4.45 -17.35
CA GLN A 148 -22.22 -3.76 -16.79
C GLN A 148 -22.26 -2.29 -17.24
N PHE A 149 -21.12 -1.60 -17.25
CA PHE A 149 -21.02 -0.24 -17.74
C PHE A 149 -21.41 -0.13 -19.22
N LEU A 150 -20.81 -0.97 -20.08
CA LEU A 150 -21.10 -0.97 -21.52
C LEU A 150 -22.57 -1.33 -21.83
N ALA A 151 -23.18 -2.20 -21.04
CA ALA A 151 -24.60 -2.53 -21.19
C ALA A 151 -25.51 -1.34 -20.86
N ARG A 152 -25.18 -0.52 -19.87
CA ARG A 152 -25.92 0.72 -19.55
C ARG A 152 -25.83 1.74 -20.70
N GLU A 153 -24.61 2.01 -21.16
CA GLU A 153 -24.38 2.94 -22.28
C GLU A 153 -25.08 2.53 -23.58
N SER A 154 -25.27 1.22 -23.82
CA SER A 154 -25.92 0.72 -25.03
C SER A 154 -27.44 0.86 -24.99
N VAL A 155 -28.08 1.11 -23.85
CA VAL A 155 -29.52 1.31 -23.69
C VAL A 155 -29.88 2.77 -23.95
N ASP A 156 -28.95 3.68 -23.75
CA ASP A 156 -29.15 5.13 -23.88
C ASP A 156 -28.73 5.68 -25.26
N ALA A 157 -28.28 4.81 -26.17
CA ALA A 157 -27.87 5.14 -27.55
C ALA A 157 -28.93 4.69 -28.56
#